data_15548e0b1c1c6fe7c77b144c0c9b9d26
#
_entry.id   15548e0b1c1c6fe7c77b144c0c9b9d26
#
_cell.length_a   1.000
_cell.length_b   1.000
_cell.length_c   1.000
_cell.angle_alpha   90.00
_cell.angle_beta   90.00
_cell.angle_gamma   90.00
#
_symmetry.space_group_name_H-M   'P 1'
#
loop_
_entity.id
_entity.type
_entity.pdbx_description
1 polymer ?
#
loop_
_entity_poly.entity_id
_entity_poly.type
_entity_poly.pdbx_seq_one_letter_code
_entity_poly.pdbx_strand_id
1 'polypeptide(L)'
;MQINLKKETNETVRCPFARFYGSPLEKSSSGSFWWDRCLLYPLCTDEKGEFRNKDVREIASGNNTVSRLIPQLIASTPAELERLAGLFIEKGYKEADINMGCPFPLMTGKHKGSGILPYPAEVEALLKELVHYPELGFSVKMRLGWECADEWRPLLPLLNAAPLRRIVLHPRIGKQQYKGEVDLAAFTAFYEECAHPLVYNGDLLTVEDIRKVDEEFPRLEGVMLGRGLLANPALAWEYANGTVFSPDELHEKVKALHARLLQYYEAHLQGEAQLLSKMKPYWEYLLPDADRKIKKAIKKATTMDKYLTAVNQL
;
A
#
# COMPACT_ATOMS: atom_id res chain seq x y z
N MET A 1 -0.98 1.70 1.74
CA MET A 1 -1.36 2.96 1.14
C MET A 1 -0.28 3.38 0.22
N GLN A 2 -0.63 3.99 -0.88
CA GLN A 2 0.32 4.29 -1.95
C GLN A 2 -0.05 5.61 -2.59
N ILE A 3 0.93 6.44 -2.84
CA ILE A 3 0.76 7.77 -3.39
C ILE A 3 1.45 7.91 -4.73
N ASN A 4 0.67 8.25 -5.77
CA ASN A 4 1.15 8.70 -7.04
C ASN A 4 1.08 10.23 -7.11
N LEU A 5 2.22 10.90 -7.34
CA LEU A 5 2.30 12.35 -7.34
C LEU A 5 2.87 12.82 -8.69
N LYS A 6 2.03 13.45 -9.50
CA LYS A 6 2.47 14.26 -10.65
C LYS A 6 1.96 15.69 -10.54
N LYS A 7 2.75 16.63 -11.04
CA LYS A 7 2.52 18.09 -10.92
C LYS A 7 1.30 18.63 -11.65
N GLU A 8 0.65 17.87 -12.55
CA GLU A 8 -0.37 18.44 -13.45
C GLU A 8 -1.66 17.64 -13.62
N THR A 9 -1.81 16.48 -13.03
CA THR A 9 -3.09 15.76 -13.02
C THR A 9 -3.52 15.46 -11.61
N ASN A 10 -4.74 15.80 -11.28
CA ASN A 10 -5.37 15.70 -9.95
C ASN A 10 -5.56 14.27 -9.43
N GLU A 11 -4.62 13.35 -9.64
CA GLU A 11 -4.68 11.95 -9.21
C GLU A 11 -3.33 11.54 -8.62
N THR A 12 -3.14 10.97 -7.54
CA THR A 12 -3.67 10.14 -6.56
C THR A 12 -2.72 9.28 -5.77
N VAL A 13 -3.14 8.60 -4.66
CA VAL A 13 -2.26 7.78 -3.92
C VAL A 13 -2.64 7.03 -2.72
N ARG A 14 -1.83 6.03 -2.17
CA ARG A 14 -2.28 5.22 -1.06
C ARG A 14 -1.33 4.45 -0.17
N CYS A 15 -1.83 3.98 0.99
CA CYS A 15 -1.12 3.47 2.13
C CYS A 15 -1.57 2.07 2.56
N PRO A 16 -0.67 1.15 2.95
CA PRO A 16 -0.98 -0.15 3.55
C PRO A 16 -1.75 -0.07 4.89
N PHE A 17 -2.01 1.11 5.41
CA PHE A 17 -2.76 1.35 6.63
C PHE A 17 -4.18 0.83 6.61
N ALA A 18 -4.78 0.68 5.47
CA ALA A 18 -6.13 0.16 5.38
C ALA A 18 -6.30 -1.23 6.03
N ARG A 19 -5.23 -2.04 6.08
CA ARG A 19 -5.25 -3.32 6.81
C ARG A 19 -5.28 -3.17 8.34
N PHE A 20 -4.85 -2.01 8.85
CA PHE A 20 -4.86 -1.67 10.28
C PHE A 20 -5.99 -0.72 10.64
N TYR A 21 -6.42 0.13 9.71
CA TYR A 21 -7.25 1.27 10.02
C TYR A 21 -8.70 1.14 9.58
N GLY A 22 -9.15 0.19 8.80
CA GLY A 22 -10.55 0.09 8.40
C GLY A 22 -11.22 1.47 8.16
N SER A 23 -12.42 1.53 7.68
CA SER A 23 -13.14 2.74 7.24
C SER A 23 -13.17 4.05 8.09
N PRO A 24 -12.61 4.18 9.31
CA PRO A 24 -12.73 5.43 10.08
C PRO A 24 -11.97 6.63 9.58
N LEU A 25 -10.83 6.40 8.90
CA LEU A 25 -10.05 7.51 8.35
C LEU A 25 -10.70 8.14 7.13
N GLU A 26 -11.59 7.41 6.49
CA GLU A 26 -12.26 7.80 5.26
C GLU A 26 -13.43 8.76 5.48
N LYS A 27 -14.07 8.74 6.65
CA LYS A 27 -15.32 9.46 6.95
C LYS A 27 -15.17 10.86 7.54
N SER A 28 -13.98 11.44 7.56
CA SER A 28 -13.81 12.79 8.10
C SER A 28 -14.23 13.85 7.08
N SER A 29 -15.46 14.27 7.15
CA SER A 29 -16.09 15.30 6.33
C SER A 29 -15.61 16.74 6.58
N SER A 30 -14.64 16.95 7.44
CA SER A 30 -14.09 18.27 7.76
C SER A 30 -12.63 18.36 7.33
N GLY A 31 -12.39 18.74 6.11
CA GLY A 31 -11.25 19.43 5.50
C GLY A 31 -9.83 19.39 6.07
N SER A 32 -9.47 18.48 6.96
CA SER A 32 -8.21 18.57 7.70
C SER A 32 -7.28 17.35 7.59
N PHE A 33 -7.60 16.31 6.80
CA PHE A 33 -6.67 15.22 6.52
C PHE A 33 -6.68 14.82 5.04
N TRP A 34 -5.53 14.87 4.45
CA TRP A 34 -5.14 14.96 3.04
C TRP A 34 -5.07 13.60 2.33
N TRP A 35 -5.99 12.71 2.59
CA TRP A 35 -5.98 11.31 2.18
C TRP A 35 -6.77 11.04 0.90
N ASP A 36 -7.08 12.06 0.15
CA ASP A 36 -8.19 12.08 -0.79
C ASP A 36 -7.80 11.70 -2.21
N ARG A 37 -6.93 10.73 -2.44
CA ARG A 37 -6.61 10.56 -3.86
C ARG A 37 -6.56 9.18 -4.50
N CYS A 38 -6.17 8.09 -3.97
CA CYS A 38 -6.26 6.73 -4.54
C CYS A 38 -5.75 5.63 -3.60
N LEU A 39 -6.47 4.56 -3.29
CA LEU A 39 -6.15 3.48 -2.39
C LEU A 39 -5.95 2.14 -3.10
N LEU A 40 -4.81 1.54 -3.01
CA LEU A 40 -4.57 0.19 -3.45
C LEU A 40 -4.85 -0.77 -2.29
N TYR A 41 -6.05 -1.35 -2.26
CA TYR A 41 -6.52 -2.20 -1.18
C TYR A 41 -7.98 -2.64 -1.43
N PRO A 42 -8.48 -3.66 -0.83
CA PRO A 42 -7.82 -4.70 -0.04
C PRO A 42 -7.15 -5.76 -0.91
N LEU A 43 -6.30 -6.59 -0.30
CA LEU A 43 -5.73 -7.75 -0.96
C LEU A 43 -6.73 -8.90 -0.89
N CYS A 44 -7.35 -9.20 -2.02
CA CYS A 44 -8.27 -10.32 -2.15
C CYS A 44 -7.52 -11.59 -2.57
N THR A 45 -7.89 -12.69 -1.94
CA THR A 45 -7.36 -14.02 -2.24
C THR A 45 -8.49 -14.97 -2.52
N ASP A 46 -8.26 -15.86 -3.46
CA ASP A 46 -9.08 -17.05 -3.64
C ASP A 46 -8.46 -18.20 -2.83
N GLU A 47 -9.23 -18.77 -1.92
CA GLU A 47 -8.84 -19.93 -1.13
C GLU A 47 -9.76 -21.10 -1.48
N LYS A 48 -9.30 -22.01 -2.36
CA LYS A 48 -10.01 -23.19 -2.81
C LYS A 48 -11.37 -22.90 -3.49
N GLY A 49 -11.44 -21.81 -4.24
CA GLY A 49 -12.67 -21.38 -4.92
C GLY A 49 -13.59 -20.51 -4.08
N GLU A 50 -13.19 -20.13 -2.88
CA GLU A 50 -13.98 -19.26 -2.01
C GLU A 50 -13.23 -17.96 -1.68
N PHE A 51 -13.98 -16.86 -1.59
CA PHE A 51 -13.46 -15.57 -1.14
C PHE A 51 -13.65 -15.44 0.38
N ARG A 52 -12.65 -14.89 1.06
CA ARG A 52 -12.83 -14.61 2.49
C ARG A 52 -13.86 -13.50 2.67
N ASN A 53 -14.84 -13.73 3.52
CA ASN A 53 -15.89 -12.75 3.85
C ASN A 53 -15.34 -11.37 4.24
N LYS A 54 -14.18 -11.36 4.88
CA LYS A 54 -13.49 -10.13 5.21
C LYS A 54 -13.07 -9.35 3.96
N ASP A 55 -12.47 -10.00 2.98
CA ASP A 55 -11.98 -9.35 1.76
C ASP A 55 -13.18 -8.78 0.96
N VAL A 56 -14.25 -9.58 0.81
CA VAL A 56 -15.48 -9.15 0.13
C VAL A 56 -16.12 -7.93 0.81
N ARG A 57 -16.16 -7.92 2.14
CA ARG A 57 -16.69 -6.80 2.91
C ARG A 57 -15.81 -5.53 2.76
N GLU A 58 -14.50 -5.70 2.71
CA GLU A 58 -13.56 -4.59 2.58
C GLU A 58 -13.60 -3.91 1.20
N ILE A 59 -13.96 -4.64 0.13
CA ILE A 59 -14.16 -4.05 -1.20
C ILE A 59 -15.60 -3.55 -1.44
N ALA A 60 -16.52 -3.74 -0.50
CA ALA A 60 -17.88 -3.23 -0.65
C ALA A 60 -17.90 -1.70 -0.69
N SER A 61 -18.49 -1.13 -1.74
CA SER A 61 -18.47 0.31 -2.04
C SER A 61 -19.01 1.21 -0.91
N GLY A 62 -19.98 0.71 -0.13
CA GLY A 62 -20.57 1.46 0.99
C GLY A 62 -19.62 1.71 2.17
N ASN A 63 -18.48 1.04 2.20
CA ASN A 63 -17.49 1.18 3.28
C ASN A 63 -16.31 2.10 2.90
N ASN A 64 -16.23 2.56 1.66
CA ASN A 64 -15.10 3.32 1.14
C ASN A 64 -15.54 4.71 0.71
N THR A 65 -14.92 5.74 1.29
CA THR A 65 -15.21 7.16 1.00
C THR A 65 -14.07 7.85 0.24
N VAL A 66 -13.04 7.10 -0.15
CA VAL A 66 -11.94 7.65 -0.95
C VAL A 66 -12.35 7.83 -2.41
N SER A 67 -11.79 8.84 -3.05
CA SER A 67 -12.10 9.20 -4.43
C SER A 67 -11.82 8.08 -5.44
N ARG A 68 -10.83 7.22 -5.16
CA ARG A 68 -10.44 6.11 -6.05
C ARG A 68 -9.87 4.94 -5.27
N LEU A 69 -10.60 3.83 -5.21
CA LEU A 69 -10.15 2.55 -4.66
C LEU A 69 -9.79 1.59 -5.79
N ILE A 70 -8.58 1.04 -5.74
CA ILE A 70 -8.14 -0.02 -6.66
C ILE A 70 -7.97 -1.30 -5.85
N PRO A 71 -8.85 -2.31 -5.99
CA PRO A 71 -8.69 -3.57 -5.29
C PRO A 71 -7.46 -4.31 -5.81
N GLN A 72 -6.76 -5.00 -4.91
CA GLN A 72 -5.59 -5.77 -5.24
C GLN A 72 -5.88 -7.26 -5.16
N LEU A 73 -5.57 -7.99 -6.21
CA LEU A 73 -5.66 -9.45 -6.27
C LEU A 73 -4.29 -10.09 -6.12
N ILE A 74 -4.25 -11.32 -5.60
CA ILE A 74 -3.06 -12.16 -5.59
C ILE A 74 -3.44 -13.55 -6.12
N ALA A 75 -2.92 -13.88 -7.28
CA ALA A 75 -3.19 -15.12 -8.01
C ALA A 75 -1.89 -15.76 -8.47
N SER A 76 -1.90 -17.06 -8.69
CA SER A 76 -0.84 -17.83 -9.35
C SER A 76 -1.35 -18.59 -10.57
N THR A 77 -2.66 -18.63 -10.77
CA THR A 77 -3.28 -19.34 -11.90
C THR A 77 -4.31 -18.46 -12.62
N PRO A 78 -4.54 -18.68 -13.94
CA PRO A 78 -5.60 -18.03 -14.70
C PRO A 78 -6.97 -18.15 -14.02
N ALA A 79 -7.34 -19.32 -13.54
CA ALA A 79 -8.63 -19.54 -12.90
C ALA A 79 -8.83 -18.73 -11.59
N GLU A 80 -7.77 -18.49 -10.83
CA GLU A 80 -7.84 -17.59 -9.66
C GLU A 80 -8.01 -16.14 -10.09
N LEU A 81 -7.29 -15.72 -11.14
CA LEU A 81 -7.42 -14.37 -11.69
C LEU A 81 -8.83 -14.12 -12.23
N GLU A 82 -9.38 -15.07 -12.99
CA GLU A 82 -10.75 -15.01 -13.52
C GLU A 82 -11.78 -14.75 -12.41
N ARG A 83 -11.76 -15.56 -11.35
CA ARG A 83 -12.70 -15.40 -10.24
C ARG A 83 -12.57 -14.06 -9.51
N LEU A 84 -11.34 -13.61 -9.29
CA LEU A 84 -11.08 -12.34 -8.62
C LEU A 84 -11.45 -11.14 -9.51
N ALA A 85 -11.16 -11.20 -10.81
CA ALA A 85 -11.58 -10.19 -11.78
C ALA A 85 -13.11 -10.10 -11.87
N GLY A 86 -13.80 -11.24 -11.94
CA GLY A 86 -15.28 -11.32 -11.91
C GLY A 86 -15.87 -10.68 -10.65
N LEU A 87 -15.29 -10.95 -9.47
CA LEU A 87 -15.70 -10.32 -8.23
C LEU A 87 -15.55 -8.79 -8.28
N PHE A 88 -14.44 -8.29 -8.82
CA PHE A 88 -14.22 -6.85 -8.89
C PHE A 88 -15.17 -6.16 -9.88
N ILE A 89 -15.45 -6.80 -11.01
CA ILE A 89 -16.45 -6.32 -11.98
C ILE A 89 -17.84 -6.30 -11.34
N GLU A 90 -18.25 -7.37 -10.64
CA GLU A 90 -19.52 -7.43 -9.89
C GLU A 90 -19.66 -6.30 -8.87
N LYS A 91 -18.55 -5.93 -8.19
CA LYS A 91 -18.53 -4.82 -7.24
C LYS A 91 -18.39 -3.44 -7.90
N GLY A 92 -18.38 -3.37 -9.24
CA GLY A 92 -18.35 -2.12 -10.01
C GLY A 92 -17.00 -1.47 -10.17
N TYR A 93 -15.90 -2.16 -9.84
CA TYR A 93 -14.55 -1.64 -10.03
C TYR A 93 -14.20 -1.55 -11.52
N LYS A 94 -13.40 -0.54 -11.88
CA LYS A 94 -12.87 -0.31 -13.22
C LYS A 94 -11.37 -0.51 -13.30
N GLU A 95 -10.72 -0.74 -12.18
CA GLU A 95 -9.29 -0.99 -12.07
C GLU A 95 -9.03 -2.10 -11.06
N ALA A 96 -7.96 -2.85 -11.32
CA ALA A 96 -7.45 -3.88 -10.41
C ALA A 96 -5.92 -3.87 -10.43
N ASP A 97 -5.30 -4.25 -9.31
CA ASP A 97 -3.85 -4.40 -9.22
C ASP A 97 -3.47 -5.85 -8.92
N ILE A 98 -2.53 -6.38 -9.68
CA ILE A 98 -2.00 -7.74 -9.48
C ILE A 98 -0.79 -7.66 -8.57
N ASN A 99 -0.86 -8.32 -7.41
CA ASN A 99 0.23 -8.36 -6.46
C ASN A 99 1.25 -9.44 -6.81
N MET A 100 2.40 -9.03 -7.31
CA MET A 100 3.60 -9.85 -7.54
C MET A 100 4.75 -9.40 -6.62
N GLY A 101 4.44 -8.86 -5.43
CA GLY A 101 5.45 -8.29 -4.53
C GLY A 101 5.32 -8.72 -3.07
N CYS A 102 4.26 -9.40 -2.66
CA CYS A 102 4.07 -9.86 -1.28
C CYS A 102 5.12 -10.94 -0.92
N PRO A 103 5.98 -10.72 0.11
CA PRO A 103 7.01 -11.67 0.47
C PRO A 103 6.57 -12.66 1.56
N PHE A 104 5.28 -12.73 1.87
CA PHE A 104 4.78 -13.52 2.98
C PHE A 104 4.85 -15.03 2.67
N PRO A 105 5.47 -15.87 3.54
CA PRO A 105 5.76 -17.28 3.23
C PRO A 105 4.56 -18.12 2.79
N LEU A 106 3.36 -17.88 3.38
CA LEU A 106 2.13 -18.59 2.98
C LEU A 106 1.67 -18.26 1.55
N MET A 107 2.12 -17.13 0.99
CA MET A 107 1.85 -16.75 -0.39
C MET A 107 2.97 -17.26 -1.31
N THR A 108 4.23 -16.98 -0.97
CA THR A 108 5.36 -17.32 -1.83
C THR A 108 5.54 -18.82 -2.01
N GLY A 109 5.24 -19.63 -0.99
CA GLY A 109 5.23 -21.09 -1.10
C GLY A 109 4.15 -21.67 -2.03
N LYS A 110 3.21 -20.83 -2.51
CA LYS A 110 2.19 -21.17 -3.50
C LYS A 110 2.41 -20.44 -4.84
N HIS A 111 3.61 -19.99 -5.12
CA HIS A 111 3.95 -19.13 -6.26
C HIS A 111 3.06 -17.86 -6.36
N LYS A 112 2.69 -17.26 -5.22
CA LYS A 112 1.90 -16.03 -5.16
C LYS A 112 2.75 -14.85 -4.66
N GLY A 113 2.34 -13.64 -5.01
CA GLY A 113 3.11 -12.45 -4.65
C GLY A 113 4.49 -12.45 -5.28
N SER A 114 5.56 -12.16 -4.51
CA SER A 114 6.93 -12.23 -5.05
C SER A 114 7.40 -13.66 -5.37
N GLY A 115 6.71 -14.68 -4.86
CA GLY A 115 7.03 -16.08 -5.14
C GLY A 115 6.73 -16.54 -6.57
N ILE A 116 5.99 -15.75 -7.39
CA ILE A 116 5.75 -16.08 -8.79
C ILE A 116 6.88 -15.60 -9.71
N LEU A 117 7.68 -14.62 -9.28
CA LEU A 117 8.67 -13.95 -10.12
C LEU A 117 9.73 -14.90 -10.74
N PRO A 118 10.17 -15.98 -10.06
CA PRO A 118 11.06 -16.98 -10.66
C PRO A 118 10.43 -17.83 -11.79
N TYR A 119 9.12 -17.68 -12.07
CA TYR A 119 8.37 -18.55 -12.98
C TYR A 119 7.74 -17.77 -14.15
N PRO A 120 8.52 -17.38 -15.18
CA PRO A 120 8.04 -16.56 -16.31
C PRO A 120 6.82 -17.16 -17.03
N ALA A 121 6.75 -18.50 -17.15
CA ALA A 121 5.62 -19.15 -17.79
C ALA A 121 4.30 -19.00 -17.02
N GLU A 122 4.35 -18.98 -15.68
CA GLU A 122 3.18 -18.74 -14.83
C GLU A 122 2.74 -17.27 -14.92
N VAL A 123 3.71 -16.35 -14.92
CA VAL A 123 3.44 -14.91 -15.12
C VAL A 123 2.82 -14.67 -16.50
N GLU A 124 3.37 -15.27 -17.56
CA GLU A 124 2.83 -15.16 -18.92
C GLU A 124 1.37 -15.65 -19.00
N ALA A 125 1.08 -16.80 -18.37
CA ALA A 125 -0.27 -17.35 -18.32
C ALA A 125 -1.26 -16.37 -17.66
N LEU A 126 -0.88 -15.73 -16.53
CA LEU A 126 -1.71 -14.72 -15.87
C LEU A 126 -1.91 -13.47 -16.76
N LEU A 127 -0.84 -12.98 -17.40
CA LEU A 127 -0.90 -11.78 -18.22
C LEU A 127 -1.74 -11.97 -19.48
N LYS A 128 -1.75 -13.17 -20.07
CA LYS A 128 -2.60 -13.51 -21.21
C LYS A 128 -4.10 -13.45 -20.89
N GLU A 129 -4.49 -13.71 -19.66
CA GLU A 129 -5.90 -13.63 -19.26
C GLU A 129 -6.46 -12.21 -19.24
N LEU A 130 -5.61 -11.17 -19.12
CA LEU A 130 -6.07 -9.79 -18.94
C LEU A 130 -6.92 -9.27 -20.08
N VAL A 131 -6.70 -9.76 -21.29
CA VAL A 131 -7.46 -9.36 -22.48
C VAL A 131 -8.93 -9.77 -22.44
N HIS A 132 -9.27 -10.72 -21.59
CA HIS A 132 -10.66 -11.20 -21.45
C HIS A 132 -11.52 -10.29 -20.55
N TYR A 133 -10.91 -9.29 -19.90
CA TYR A 133 -11.58 -8.36 -18.97
C TYR A 133 -11.35 -6.90 -19.38
N PRO A 134 -11.83 -6.47 -20.56
CA PRO A 134 -11.59 -5.11 -21.08
C PRO A 134 -12.22 -4.01 -20.21
N GLU A 135 -13.18 -4.36 -19.32
CA GLU A 135 -13.79 -3.46 -18.36
C GLU A 135 -12.84 -3.07 -17.21
N LEU A 136 -11.80 -3.88 -16.94
CA LEU A 136 -10.82 -3.65 -15.89
C LEU A 136 -9.50 -3.16 -16.47
N GLY A 137 -9.04 -2.02 -16.01
CA GLY A 137 -7.66 -1.57 -16.24
C GLY A 137 -6.72 -2.21 -15.22
N PHE A 138 -5.89 -3.16 -15.66
CA PHE A 138 -4.95 -3.83 -14.77
C PHE A 138 -3.65 -3.05 -14.55
N SER A 139 -3.13 -3.10 -13.33
CA SER A 139 -1.76 -2.73 -12.97
C SER A 139 -1.06 -3.91 -12.29
N VAL A 140 0.26 -3.86 -12.24
CA VAL A 140 1.08 -4.86 -11.53
C VAL A 140 1.89 -4.16 -10.47
N LYS A 141 1.84 -4.66 -9.21
CA LYS A 141 2.79 -4.28 -8.19
C LYS A 141 3.76 -5.42 -7.92
N MET A 142 5.06 -5.19 -8.20
CA MET A 142 6.07 -6.22 -8.13
C MET A 142 7.32 -5.81 -7.36
N ARG A 143 8.17 -6.79 -7.10
CA ARG A 143 9.56 -6.65 -6.69
C ARG A 143 10.48 -7.02 -7.85
N LEU A 144 11.81 -6.84 -7.67
CA LEU A 144 12.82 -7.26 -8.66
C LEU A 144 12.83 -8.77 -8.87
N GLY A 145 12.56 -9.52 -7.82
CA GLY A 145 12.52 -10.97 -7.83
C GLY A 145 12.15 -11.53 -6.46
N TRP A 146 12.13 -12.86 -6.33
CA TRP A 146 12.01 -13.56 -5.06
C TRP A 146 13.38 -13.74 -4.39
N GLU A 147 14.34 -14.35 -5.09
CA GLU A 147 15.68 -14.67 -4.59
C GLU A 147 16.80 -13.85 -5.24
N CYS A 148 16.65 -13.50 -6.52
CA CYS A 148 17.63 -12.78 -7.31
C CYS A 148 17.05 -11.45 -7.85
N ALA A 149 17.89 -10.41 -7.87
CA ALA A 149 17.49 -9.10 -8.37
C ALA A 149 17.34 -9.03 -9.90
N ASP A 150 17.75 -10.05 -10.63
CA ASP A 150 17.64 -10.14 -12.09
C ASP A 150 16.43 -10.97 -12.57
N GLU A 151 15.62 -11.51 -11.66
CA GLU A 151 14.45 -12.32 -12.03
C GLU A 151 13.38 -11.51 -12.81
N TRP A 152 13.39 -10.19 -12.71
CA TRP A 152 12.53 -9.32 -13.52
C TRP A 152 12.89 -9.32 -15.02
N ARG A 153 14.14 -9.61 -15.40
CA ARG A 153 14.62 -9.48 -16.79
C ARG A 153 13.82 -10.35 -17.78
N PRO A 154 13.61 -11.65 -17.53
CA PRO A 154 12.78 -12.47 -18.40
C PRO A 154 11.28 -12.09 -18.33
N LEU A 155 10.82 -11.38 -17.29
CA LEU A 155 9.44 -10.96 -17.13
C LEU A 155 9.14 -9.66 -17.90
N LEU A 156 10.11 -8.77 -18.05
CA LEU A 156 9.88 -7.44 -18.60
C LEU A 156 9.31 -7.45 -20.04
N PRO A 157 9.79 -8.31 -20.97
CA PRO A 157 9.15 -8.42 -22.29
C PRO A 157 7.67 -8.87 -22.21
N LEU A 158 7.33 -9.76 -21.29
CA LEU A 158 5.96 -10.22 -21.07
C LEU A 158 5.08 -9.10 -20.51
N LEU A 159 5.60 -8.36 -19.54
CA LEU A 159 4.94 -7.20 -18.96
C LEU A 159 4.73 -6.11 -20.01
N ASN A 160 5.75 -5.79 -20.81
CA ASN A 160 5.67 -4.76 -21.85
C ASN A 160 4.65 -5.10 -22.96
N ALA A 161 4.41 -6.39 -23.22
CA ALA A 161 3.41 -6.86 -24.17
C ALA A 161 1.98 -6.91 -23.60
N ALA A 162 1.81 -6.91 -22.27
CA ALA A 162 0.52 -7.03 -21.61
C ALA A 162 -0.25 -5.68 -21.59
N PRO A 163 -1.59 -5.67 -21.57
CA PRO A 163 -2.39 -4.45 -21.56
C PRO A 163 -2.44 -3.83 -20.15
N LEU A 164 -1.31 -3.44 -19.61
CA LEU A 164 -1.20 -2.86 -18.29
C LEU A 164 -1.36 -1.34 -18.32
N ARG A 165 -2.03 -0.79 -17.33
CA ARG A 165 -2.11 0.66 -17.12
C ARG A 165 -0.83 1.23 -16.54
N ARG A 166 -0.19 0.48 -15.64
CA ARG A 166 1.07 0.85 -14.99
C ARG A 166 1.74 -0.33 -14.32
N ILE A 167 3.00 -0.14 -14.00
CA ILE A 167 3.75 -1.05 -13.13
C ILE A 167 4.21 -0.28 -11.90
N VAL A 168 4.10 -0.90 -10.72
CA VAL A 168 4.68 -0.38 -9.47
C VAL A 168 5.84 -1.27 -9.08
N LEU A 169 7.05 -0.76 -9.12
CA LEU A 169 8.25 -1.53 -8.79
C LEU A 169 8.81 -1.15 -7.42
N HIS A 170 8.99 -2.18 -6.57
CA HIS A 170 9.74 -2.08 -5.34
C HIS A 170 11.12 -2.71 -5.56
N PRO A 171 12.20 -1.91 -5.64
CA PRO A 171 13.54 -2.42 -6.00
C PRO A 171 14.23 -3.14 -4.83
N ARG A 172 13.64 -4.20 -4.40
CA ARG A 172 14.13 -5.23 -3.46
C ARG A 172 13.67 -6.59 -3.93
N ILE A 173 14.41 -7.65 -3.54
CA ILE A 173 13.93 -9.04 -3.70
C ILE A 173 12.95 -9.42 -2.57
N GLY A 174 12.15 -10.47 -2.80
CA GLY A 174 11.18 -10.95 -1.81
C GLY A 174 11.81 -11.36 -0.48
N LYS A 175 12.91 -12.11 -0.53
CA LYS A 175 13.65 -12.58 0.66
C LYS A 175 14.19 -11.45 1.54
N GLN A 176 14.50 -10.28 0.99
CA GLN A 176 14.92 -9.12 1.78
C GLN A 176 13.77 -8.58 2.66
N GLN A 177 12.52 -8.81 2.27
CA GLN A 177 11.35 -8.17 2.90
C GLN A 177 11.51 -6.64 2.91
N TYR A 178 11.89 -6.06 4.06
CA TYR A 178 12.15 -4.60 4.23
C TYR A 178 13.56 -4.33 4.79
N LYS A 179 14.45 -5.35 4.75
CA LYS A 179 15.83 -5.23 5.23
C LYS A 179 16.76 -4.81 4.09
N GLY A 180 17.90 -4.21 4.46
CA GLY A 180 18.87 -3.71 3.51
C GLY A 180 18.36 -2.51 2.71
N GLU A 181 19.14 -2.05 1.78
CA GLU A 181 18.84 -0.92 0.91
C GLU A 181 18.04 -1.35 -0.32
N VAL A 182 17.40 -0.41 -0.99
CA VAL A 182 16.81 -0.59 -2.31
C VAL A 182 17.91 -0.66 -3.36
N ASP A 183 17.74 -1.48 -4.39
CA ASP A 183 18.67 -1.58 -5.52
C ASP A 183 18.28 -0.57 -6.61
N LEU A 184 18.82 0.65 -6.49
CA LEU A 184 18.57 1.71 -7.47
C LEU A 184 19.19 1.39 -8.84
N ALA A 185 20.29 0.64 -8.92
CA ALA A 185 20.88 0.27 -10.19
C ALA A 185 19.95 -0.68 -10.98
N ALA A 186 19.39 -1.68 -10.31
CA ALA A 186 18.39 -2.55 -10.93
C ALA A 186 17.09 -1.80 -11.25
N PHE A 187 16.70 -0.81 -10.42
CA PHE A 187 15.56 0.05 -10.73
C PHE A 187 15.81 0.87 -12.00
N THR A 188 16.98 1.50 -12.12
CA THR A 188 17.36 2.28 -13.30
C THR A 188 17.32 1.43 -14.56
N ALA A 189 17.88 0.22 -14.52
CA ALA A 189 17.82 -0.71 -15.66
C ALA A 189 16.38 -1.05 -16.06
N PHE A 190 15.51 -1.34 -15.08
CA PHE A 190 14.09 -1.58 -15.34
C PHE A 190 13.38 -0.35 -15.90
N TYR A 191 13.65 0.83 -15.35
CA TYR A 191 13.07 2.10 -15.75
C TYR A 191 13.39 2.45 -17.21
N GLU A 192 14.61 2.17 -17.66
CA GLU A 192 15.01 2.44 -19.04
C GLU A 192 14.31 1.53 -20.07
N GLU A 193 14.04 0.27 -19.70
CA GLU A 193 13.49 -0.75 -20.59
C GLU A 193 11.95 -0.89 -20.49
N CYS A 194 11.32 -0.33 -19.44
CA CYS A 194 9.88 -0.44 -19.20
C CYS A 194 9.07 0.42 -20.16
N ALA A 195 8.13 -0.19 -20.89
CA ALA A 195 7.25 0.49 -21.82
C ALA A 195 5.99 1.11 -21.17
N HIS A 196 5.67 0.71 -19.96
CA HIS A 196 4.49 1.20 -19.24
C HIS A 196 4.79 2.40 -18.34
N PRO A 197 3.78 3.21 -17.99
CA PRO A 197 3.89 4.15 -16.89
C PRO A 197 4.39 3.43 -15.64
N LEU A 198 5.50 3.93 -15.05
CA LEU A 198 6.17 3.29 -13.93
C LEU A 198 6.01 4.13 -12.67
N VAL A 199 5.75 3.45 -11.55
CA VAL A 199 5.65 4.04 -10.21
C VAL A 199 6.76 3.46 -9.33
N TYR A 200 7.55 4.33 -8.71
CA TYR A 200 8.58 3.91 -7.75
C TYR A 200 7.98 3.61 -6.38
N ASN A 201 8.41 2.52 -5.74
CA ASN A 201 8.03 2.20 -4.36
C ASN A 201 9.25 1.71 -3.57
N GLY A 202 9.76 2.50 -2.65
CA GLY A 202 10.88 2.06 -1.79
C GLY A 202 11.40 3.20 -0.91
N ASP A 203 11.46 2.97 0.40
CA ASP A 203 12.13 3.81 1.42
C ASP A 203 11.92 5.33 1.33
N LEU A 204 10.77 5.76 0.87
CA LEU A 204 10.38 7.16 0.84
C LEU A 204 9.80 7.53 2.22
N LEU A 205 10.62 8.13 3.06
CA LEU A 205 10.29 8.45 4.46
C LEU A 205 10.11 9.96 4.67
N THR A 206 10.73 10.77 3.83
CA THR A 206 10.74 12.24 3.91
C THR A 206 10.33 12.87 2.58
N VAL A 207 9.98 14.15 2.61
CA VAL A 207 9.74 14.96 1.40
C VAL A 207 10.98 14.98 0.50
N GLU A 208 12.17 15.02 1.10
CA GLU A 208 13.44 15.03 0.38
C GLU A 208 13.70 13.71 -0.36
N ASP A 209 13.36 12.57 0.24
CA ASP A 209 13.47 11.27 -0.46
C ASP A 209 12.57 11.23 -1.70
N ILE A 210 11.35 11.79 -1.59
CA ILE A 210 10.42 11.86 -2.72
C ILE A 210 10.98 12.76 -3.82
N ARG A 211 11.51 13.94 -3.46
CA ARG A 211 12.08 14.88 -4.43
C ARG A 211 13.26 14.29 -5.19
N LYS A 212 14.19 13.63 -4.49
CA LYS A 212 15.33 12.96 -5.11
C LYS A 212 14.92 11.95 -6.17
N VAL A 213 13.94 11.11 -5.85
CA VAL A 213 13.42 10.12 -6.80
C VAL A 213 12.72 10.79 -7.98
N ASP A 214 11.93 11.84 -7.74
CA ASP A 214 11.22 12.57 -8.80
C ASP A 214 12.18 13.32 -9.74
N GLU A 215 13.28 13.83 -9.21
CA GLU A 215 14.34 14.48 -9.98
C GLU A 215 15.21 13.49 -10.75
N GLU A 216 15.57 12.37 -10.14
CA GLU A 216 16.40 11.33 -10.76
C GLU A 216 15.66 10.56 -11.87
N PHE A 217 14.32 10.36 -11.69
CA PHE A 217 13.51 9.57 -12.62
C PHE A 217 12.31 10.38 -13.17
N PRO A 218 12.52 11.38 -14.02
CA PRO A 218 11.47 12.34 -14.44
C PRO A 218 10.34 11.73 -15.29
N ARG A 219 10.53 10.51 -15.86
CA ARG A 219 9.49 9.78 -16.61
C ARG A 219 8.57 8.94 -15.71
N LEU A 220 8.76 8.93 -14.39
CA LEU A 220 7.86 8.24 -13.48
C LEU A 220 6.45 8.83 -13.56
N GLU A 221 5.45 7.96 -13.56
CA GLU A 221 4.06 8.37 -13.32
C GLU A 221 3.87 8.90 -11.89
N GLY A 222 4.72 8.45 -10.98
CA GLY A 222 4.79 8.93 -9.61
C GLY A 222 5.45 7.96 -8.63
N VAL A 223 5.20 8.15 -7.36
CA VAL A 223 5.77 7.35 -6.28
C VAL A 223 4.70 6.71 -5.40
N MET A 224 5.06 5.57 -4.81
CA MET A 224 4.20 4.83 -3.90
C MET A 224 4.76 4.87 -2.47
N LEU A 225 4.05 5.54 -1.57
CA LEU A 225 4.45 5.63 -0.17
C LEU A 225 3.88 4.48 0.66
N GLY A 226 4.68 3.88 1.49
CA GLY A 226 4.30 2.86 2.45
C GLY A 226 4.59 3.32 3.87
N ARG A 227 5.72 2.86 4.42
CA ARG A 227 6.16 3.16 5.79
C ARG A 227 6.31 4.65 6.08
N GLY A 228 6.65 5.47 5.07
CA GLY A 228 6.73 6.91 5.23
C GLY A 228 5.42 7.54 5.71
N LEU A 229 4.28 7.13 5.12
CA LEU A 229 2.98 7.60 5.58
C LEU A 229 2.57 7.00 6.93
N LEU A 230 3.10 5.82 7.27
CA LEU A 230 2.90 5.25 8.59
C LEU A 230 3.64 6.06 9.67
N ALA A 231 4.81 6.58 9.32
CA ALA A 231 5.64 7.39 10.20
C ALA A 231 5.13 8.84 10.27
N ASN A 232 4.88 9.44 9.12
CA ASN A 232 4.34 10.79 8.98
C ASN A 232 3.07 10.77 8.13
N PRO A 233 1.89 10.82 8.73
CA PRO A 233 0.63 10.86 8.00
C PRO A 233 0.45 12.07 7.09
N ALA A 234 1.18 13.13 7.29
CA ALA A 234 1.14 14.35 6.46
C ALA A 234 2.09 14.32 5.26
N LEU A 235 3.00 13.36 5.17
CA LEU A 235 4.11 13.33 4.20
C LEU A 235 3.69 13.64 2.75
N ALA A 236 2.59 13.07 2.31
CA ALA A 236 2.11 13.30 0.95
C ALA A 236 1.60 14.72 0.72
N TRP A 237 0.94 15.28 1.73
CA TRP A 237 0.49 16.67 1.68
C TRP A 237 1.67 17.63 1.73
N GLU A 238 2.64 17.37 2.60
CA GLU A 238 3.87 18.15 2.72
C GLU A 238 4.60 18.23 1.38
N TYR A 239 4.76 17.08 0.72
CA TYR A 239 5.35 17.04 -0.61
C TYR A 239 4.54 17.85 -1.63
N ALA A 240 3.22 17.62 -1.71
CA ALA A 240 2.35 18.26 -2.69
C ALA A 240 2.23 19.78 -2.53
N ASN A 241 2.37 20.29 -1.30
CA ASN A 241 2.25 21.72 -0.98
C ASN A 241 3.61 22.42 -0.80
N GLY A 242 4.71 21.68 -0.84
CA GLY A 242 6.05 22.23 -0.63
C GLY A 242 6.31 22.75 0.79
N THR A 243 5.50 22.33 1.76
CA THR A 243 5.54 22.78 3.16
C THR A 243 5.73 21.59 4.07
N VAL A 244 6.73 21.63 4.94
CA VAL A 244 6.98 20.59 5.96
C VAL A 244 6.52 21.12 7.31
N PHE A 245 5.72 20.34 8.03
CA PHE A 245 5.30 20.69 9.38
C PHE A 245 6.47 20.59 10.36
N SER A 246 6.49 21.50 11.32
CA SER A 246 7.36 21.36 12.48
C SER A 246 6.98 20.11 13.29
N PRO A 247 7.90 19.55 14.10
CA PRO A 247 7.60 18.42 14.97
C PRO A 247 6.36 18.63 15.83
N ASP A 248 6.20 19.82 16.41
CA ASP A 248 5.04 20.14 17.28
C ASP A 248 3.73 20.17 16.50
N GLU A 249 3.73 20.78 15.31
CA GLU A 249 2.55 20.78 14.43
C GLU A 249 2.17 19.36 13.99
N LEU A 250 3.16 18.52 13.67
CA LEU A 250 2.91 17.14 13.30
C LEU A 250 2.37 16.33 14.49
N HIS A 251 2.90 16.54 15.69
CA HIS A 251 2.40 15.92 16.92
C HIS A 251 0.95 16.26 17.18
N GLU A 252 0.56 17.54 17.07
CA GLU A 252 -0.84 17.96 17.26
C GLU A 252 -1.78 17.31 16.21
N LYS A 253 -1.33 17.20 14.96
CA LYS A 253 -2.09 16.53 13.91
C LYS A 253 -2.24 15.03 14.17
N VAL A 254 -1.20 14.38 14.67
CA VAL A 254 -1.22 12.96 15.05
C VAL A 254 -2.14 12.73 16.25
N LYS A 255 -2.13 13.61 17.26
CA LYS A 255 -3.08 13.54 18.38
C LYS A 255 -4.53 13.67 17.92
N ALA A 256 -4.81 14.61 17.01
CA ALA A 256 -6.15 14.77 16.43
C ALA A 256 -6.59 13.52 15.65
N LEU A 257 -5.69 12.92 14.86
CA LEU A 257 -5.92 11.67 14.15
C LEU A 257 -6.20 10.52 15.12
N HIS A 258 -5.37 10.38 16.16
CA HIS A 258 -5.52 9.36 17.20
C HIS A 258 -6.87 9.47 17.91
N ALA A 259 -7.28 10.68 18.30
CA ALA A 259 -8.56 10.91 18.97
C ALA A 259 -9.76 10.45 18.10
N ARG A 260 -9.73 10.75 16.80
CA ARG A 260 -10.78 10.32 15.86
C ARG A 260 -10.82 8.80 15.69
N LEU A 261 -9.65 8.16 15.58
CA LEU A 261 -9.55 6.70 15.50
C LEU A 261 -10.10 6.03 16.76
N LEU A 262 -9.75 6.57 17.92
CA LEU A 262 -10.24 6.06 19.20
C LEU A 262 -11.76 6.17 19.26
N GLN A 263 -12.33 7.34 18.98
CA GLN A 263 -13.79 7.55 18.94
C GLN A 263 -14.50 6.57 18.01
N TYR A 264 -13.93 6.33 16.83
CA TYR A 264 -14.49 5.35 15.91
C TYR A 264 -14.47 3.94 16.49
N TYR A 265 -13.33 3.50 17.03
CA TYR A 265 -13.24 2.15 17.57
C TYR A 265 -14.07 1.96 18.83
N GLU A 266 -14.24 2.97 19.67
CA GLU A 266 -15.15 2.94 20.82
C GLU A 266 -16.61 2.72 20.39
N ALA A 267 -17.01 3.29 19.27
CA ALA A 267 -18.35 3.08 18.71
C ALA A 267 -18.57 1.69 18.07
N HIS A 268 -17.50 0.95 17.72
CA HIS A 268 -17.59 -0.27 16.92
C HIS A 268 -17.03 -1.52 17.60
N LEU A 269 -16.28 -1.37 18.68
CA LEU A 269 -15.64 -2.47 19.41
C LEU A 269 -16.13 -2.53 20.87
N GLN A 270 -16.07 -3.72 21.44
CA GLN A 270 -16.46 -3.91 22.83
C GLN A 270 -15.24 -4.27 23.70
N GLY A 271 -15.05 -3.49 24.75
CA GLY A 271 -14.04 -3.73 25.78
C GLY A 271 -12.63 -3.27 25.44
N GLU A 272 -11.88 -2.94 26.49
CA GLU A 272 -10.53 -2.35 26.42
C GLU A 272 -9.52 -3.20 25.65
N ALA A 273 -9.59 -4.51 25.75
CA ALA A 273 -8.65 -5.41 25.08
C ALA A 273 -8.75 -5.30 23.55
N GLN A 274 -9.96 -5.14 23.00
CA GLN A 274 -10.15 -4.95 21.57
C GLN A 274 -9.66 -3.57 21.14
N LEU A 275 -9.97 -2.52 21.91
CA LEU A 275 -9.50 -1.16 21.63
C LEU A 275 -7.97 -1.12 21.62
N LEU A 276 -7.32 -1.63 22.65
CA LEU A 276 -5.85 -1.68 22.74
C LEU A 276 -5.23 -2.48 21.58
N SER A 277 -5.84 -3.58 21.19
CA SER A 277 -5.35 -4.40 20.08
C SER A 277 -5.38 -3.65 18.73
N LYS A 278 -6.28 -2.67 18.59
CA LYS A 278 -6.40 -1.81 17.41
C LYS A 278 -5.54 -0.55 17.50
N MET A 279 -5.47 0.07 18.65
CA MET A 279 -4.80 1.37 18.82
C MET A 279 -3.28 1.27 18.95
N LYS A 280 -2.76 0.24 19.60
CA LYS A 280 -1.31 0.10 19.85
C LYS A 280 -0.45 -0.13 18.58
N PRO A 281 -0.89 -0.91 17.58
CA PRO A 281 -0.08 -1.13 16.37
C PRO A 281 0.30 0.14 15.60
N TYR A 282 -0.49 1.20 15.72
CA TYR A 282 -0.18 2.49 15.09
C TYR A 282 1.18 3.04 15.52
N TRP A 283 1.50 2.92 16.80
CA TRP A 283 2.73 3.46 17.39
C TRP A 283 3.99 2.67 17.06
N GLU A 284 3.87 1.60 16.27
CA GLU A 284 5.04 0.90 15.76
C GLU A 284 5.83 1.77 14.78
N TYR A 285 5.10 2.49 13.93
CA TYR A 285 5.68 3.34 12.89
C TYR A 285 5.53 4.82 13.17
N LEU A 286 4.38 5.23 13.72
CA LEU A 286 3.97 6.61 13.91
C LEU A 286 4.99 7.38 14.78
N LEU A 287 5.35 8.60 14.35
CA LEU A 287 6.31 9.48 15.01
C LEU A 287 7.58 8.72 15.42
N PRO A 288 8.44 8.29 14.47
CA PRO A 288 9.60 7.45 14.75
C PRO A 288 10.56 8.12 15.76
N ASP A 289 10.64 9.43 15.73
CA ASP A 289 11.54 10.25 16.56
C ASP A 289 10.99 10.60 17.95
N ALA A 290 9.74 10.22 18.24
CA ALA A 290 9.16 10.42 19.57
C ALA A 290 9.91 9.63 20.67
N ASP A 291 9.86 10.12 21.91
CA ASP A 291 10.57 9.53 23.03
C ASP A 291 10.33 8.02 23.16
N ARG A 292 11.42 7.27 23.15
CA ARG A 292 11.40 5.79 23.20
C ARG A 292 10.75 5.25 24.47
N LYS A 293 10.84 5.99 25.59
CA LYS A 293 10.21 5.58 26.86
C LYS A 293 8.69 5.69 26.76
N ILE A 294 8.19 6.78 26.17
CA ILE A 294 6.76 7.01 25.94
C ILE A 294 6.22 5.95 24.96
N LYS A 295 6.87 5.74 23.81
CA LYS A 295 6.48 4.68 22.85
C LYS A 295 6.46 3.29 23.49
N LYS A 296 7.43 3.00 24.38
CA LYS A 296 7.47 1.73 25.13
C LYS A 296 6.32 1.64 26.13
N ALA A 297 5.97 2.72 26.82
CA ALA A 297 4.83 2.76 27.74
C ALA A 297 3.51 2.50 26.99
N ILE A 298 3.29 3.18 25.85
CA ILE A 298 2.14 2.96 24.98
C ILE A 298 2.03 1.47 24.57
N LYS A 299 3.10 0.89 24.06
CA LYS A 299 3.12 -0.53 23.63
C LYS A 299 2.84 -1.51 24.78
N LYS A 300 3.30 -1.21 25.99
CA LYS A 300 3.13 -2.06 27.18
C LYS A 300 1.84 -1.82 27.95
N ALA A 301 1.09 -0.77 27.65
CA ALA A 301 -0.17 -0.47 28.35
C ALA A 301 -1.13 -1.67 28.30
N THR A 302 -1.72 -2.01 29.43
CA THR A 302 -2.67 -3.13 29.58
C THR A 302 -4.10 -2.67 29.81
N THR A 303 -4.29 -1.36 30.06
CA THR A 303 -5.59 -0.70 30.23
C THR A 303 -5.63 0.56 29.36
N MET A 304 -6.84 1.02 29.01
CA MET A 304 -7.00 2.25 28.23
C MET A 304 -6.50 3.47 28.99
N ASP A 305 -6.68 3.52 30.31
CA ASP A 305 -6.17 4.61 31.15
C ASP A 305 -4.63 4.75 31.04
N LYS A 306 -3.88 3.65 31.21
CA LYS A 306 -2.41 3.64 31.03
C LYS A 306 -2.00 4.00 29.63
N TYR A 307 -2.77 3.55 28.63
CA TYR A 307 -2.52 3.84 27.24
C TYR A 307 -2.66 5.34 26.94
N LEU A 308 -3.79 5.94 27.35
CA LEU A 308 -4.08 7.36 27.13
C LEU A 308 -3.12 8.26 27.94
N THR A 309 -2.80 7.88 29.19
CA THR A 309 -1.79 8.57 29.99
C THR A 309 -0.44 8.63 29.27
N ALA A 310 -0.03 7.54 28.62
CA ALA A 310 1.22 7.52 27.88
C ALA A 310 1.13 8.32 26.55
N VAL A 311 0.01 8.24 25.83
CA VAL A 311 -0.21 9.01 24.58
C VAL A 311 -0.21 10.52 24.86
N ASN A 312 -0.79 10.95 25.96
CA ASN A 312 -0.85 12.38 26.33
C ASN A 312 0.53 12.98 26.69
N GLN A 313 1.57 12.15 26.85
CA GLN A 313 2.95 12.61 27.08
C GLN A 313 3.72 12.87 25.78
N LEU A 314 3.15 12.51 24.63
CA LEU A 314 3.68 12.89 23.32
C LEU A 314 3.37 14.36 23.05
#